data_8b1736ccb61e147335cee2cf1168031c
#
_entry.id   8b1736ccb61e147335cee2cf1168031c
#
_cell.length_a   1.000
_cell.length_b   1.000
_cell.length_c   1.000
_cell.angle_alpha   90.00
_cell.angle_beta   90.00
_cell.angle_gamma   90.00
#
_symmetry.space_group_name_H-M   'P 1'
#
loop_
_entity.id
_entity.type
_entity.pdbx_description
1 polymer ?
#
loop_
_entity_poly.entity_id
_entity_poly.type
_entity_poly.pdbx_seq_one_letter_code
_entity_poly.pdbx_strand_id
1 'polypeptide(L)'
;MPGSSGGETVENAVIGPSSGGGSLLSKLFGGGASRFGEVDVEVAGRFVLLSGRVPSEADRAEAERIAWSVGSVDEVANELVIDKFDLGRDVNDRWITEQVRARIIADSDVKGVNYNIQVFNGVVYLLGFARSEDELRQAAEHASRVKGVQKVVSYVKMRERQVPTQQ
;
A
#
# COMPACT_ATOMS: atom_id res chain seq x y z
N MET A 1 -0.12 -11.53 30.80
CA MET A 1 0.84 -10.67 30.10
C MET A 1 0.15 -9.99 28.95
N PRO A 2 0.01 -8.71 28.99
CA PRO A 2 -0.50 -8.04 27.81
C PRO A 2 0.55 -8.15 26.72
N GLY A 3 0.26 -8.96 25.73
CA GLY A 3 1.11 -9.06 24.57
C GLY A 3 1.11 -7.74 23.83
N SER A 4 2.25 -7.13 23.70
CA SER A 4 2.48 -6.00 22.78
C SER A 4 2.42 -6.44 21.30
N SER A 5 1.64 -7.47 21.02
CA SER A 5 1.61 -8.12 19.71
C SER A 5 1.04 -7.26 18.59
N GLY A 6 0.35 -6.17 18.93
CA GLY A 6 -0.26 -5.30 17.93
C GLY A 6 0.74 -4.46 17.12
N GLY A 7 1.82 -4.04 17.75
CA GLY A 7 2.85 -3.23 17.08
C GLY A 7 3.74 -4.02 16.13
N GLU A 8 4.06 -5.24 16.51
CA GLU A 8 4.91 -6.11 15.69
C GLU A 8 4.23 -6.56 14.40
N THR A 9 2.91 -6.71 14.43
CA THR A 9 2.15 -7.17 13.28
C THR A 9 2.14 -6.12 12.16
N VAL A 10 2.12 -4.86 12.51
CA VAL A 10 2.13 -3.77 11.54
C VAL A 10 3.53 -3.52 10.96
N GLU A 11 4.56 -3.62 11.77
CA GLU A 11 5.96 -3.47 11.31
C GLU A 11 6.39 -4.58 10.38
N ASN A 12 5.99 -5.81 10.66
CA ASN A 12 6.35 -6.96 9.83
C ASN A 12 5.68 -6.95 8.45
N ALA A 13 4.58 -6.27 8.30
CA ALA A 13 3.91 -6.16 7.01
C ALA A 13 4.66 -5.25 6.01
N VAL A 14 5.53 -4.38 6.50
CA VAL A 14 6.33 -3.45 5.66
C VAL A 14 7.47 -4.17 4.93
N ILE A 15 7.92 -5.30 5.43
CA ILE A 15 9.18 -5.95 5.00
C ILE A 15 8.93 -7.07 3.98
N GLY A 16 7.68 -7.46 3.75
CA GLY A 16 7.36 -8.57 2.85
C GLY A 16 6.98 -8.14 1.44
N PRO A 17 7.39 -8.89 0.42
CA PRO A 17 6.74 -8.76 -0.87
C PRO A 17 5.24 -9.07 -0.69
N SER A 18 4.44 -8.51 -1.55
CA SER A 18 2.97 -8.53 -1.52
C SER A 18 2.27 -9.88 -1.28
N SER A 19 3.02 -10.95 -1.17
CA SER A 19 2.50 -12.28 -0.80
C SER A 19 2.07 -12.41 0.67
N GLY A 20 2.41 -11.42 1.49
CA GLY A 20 2.05 -11.43 2.90
C GLY A 20 0.64 -10.92 3.22
N GLY A 21 -0.06 -10.39 2.23
CA GLY A 21 -1.38 -9.78 2.41
C GLY A 21 -2.41 -10.73 3.01
N GLY A 22 -2.35 -12.02 2.67
CA GLY A 22 -3.29 -13.01 3.20
C GLY A 22 -3.21 -13.20 4.71
N SER A 23 -2.02 -13.20 5.27
CA SER A 23 -1.85 -13.37 6.72
C SER A 23 -2.29 -12.15 7.51
N LEU A 24 -1.98 -10.96 7.01
CA LEU A 24 -2.39 -9.71 7.64
C LEU A 24 -3.91 -9.53 7.55
N LEU A 25 -4.48 -9.80 6.37
CA LEU A 25 -5.93 -9.77 6.16
C LEU A 25 -6.66 -10.72 7.12
N SER A 26 -6.14 -11.94 7.29
CA SER A 26 -6.71 -12.91 8.22
C SER A 26 -6.70 -12.40 9.66
N LYS A 27 -5.65 -11.70 10.07
CA LYS A 27 -5.55 -11.11 11.40
C LYS A 27 -6.46 -9.89 11.60
N LEU A 28 -6.54 -9.04 10.59
CA LEU A 28 -7.33 -7.82 10.67
C LEU A 28 -8.82 -8.06 10.49
N PHE A 29 -9.18 -8.96 9.60
CA PHE A 29 -10.58 -9.14 9.21
C PHE A 29 -11.18 -10.48 9.68
N GLY A 30 -10.45 -11.23 10.51
CA GLY A 30 -10.97 -12.47 11.08
C GLY A 30 -11.28 -13.53 10.04
N GLY A 31 -10.30 -14.22 9.64
CA GLY A 31 -10.16 -15.46 8.82
C GLY A 31 -11.33 -16.09 8.07
N GLY A 32 -12.38 -15.40 7.76
CA GLY A 32 -13.51 -16.06 7.14
C GLY A 32 -14.52 -15.15 6.47
N ALA A 33 -14.28 -13.86 6.51
CA ALA A 33 -15.24 -12.94 5.94
C ALA A 33 -15.00 -12.80 4.43
N SER A 34 -15.76 -13.54 3.64
CA SER A 34 -15.72 -13.47 2.17
C SER A 34 -15.91 -12.03 1.63
N ARG A 35 -16.60 -11.17 2.39
CA ARG A 35 -16.81 -9.77 2.02
C ARG A 35 -15.53 -8.93 1.99
N PHE A 36 -14.46 -9.38 2.66
CA PHE A 36 -13.15 -8.71 2.65
C PHE A 36 -12.09 -9.50 1.88
N GLY A 37 -12.50 -10.52 1.15
CA GLY A 37 -11.57 -11.40 0.43
C GLY A 37 -10.79 -10.71 -0.68
N GLU A 38 -11.25 -9.55 -1.14
CA GLU A 38 -10.59 -8.76 -2.17
C GLU A 38 -10.04 -7.43 -1.64
N VAL A 39 -9.85 -7.32 -0.34
CA VAL A 39 -9.23 -6.17 0.29
C VAL A 39 -7.74 -6.43 0.42
N ASP A 40 -6.94 -5.53 -0.14
CA ASP A 40 -5.51 -5.51 0.03
C ASP A 40 -5.12 -4.44 1.05
N VAL A 41 -4.18 -4.79 1.92
CA VAL A 41 -3.67 -3.90 2.95
C VAL A 41 -2.17 -3.71 2.75
N GLU A 42 -1.76 -2.49 2.49
CA GLU A 42 -0.35 -2.11 2.46
C GLU A 42 -0.03 -1.22 3.65
N VAL A 43 1.10 -1.49 4.26
CA VAL A 43 1.55 -0.75 5.44
C VAL A 43 2.91 -0.14 5.16
N ALA A 44 3.04 1.15 5.43
CA ALA A 44 4.30 1.86 5.34
C ALA A 44 4.48 2.66 6.65
N GLY A 45 5.33 2.15 7.55
CA GLY A 45 5.47 2.70 8.89
C GLY A 45 4.15 2.62 9.66
N ARG A 46 3.58 3.76 10.01
CA ARG A 46 2.30 3.87 10.75
C ARG A 46 1.13 4.28 9.86
N PHE A 47 1.34 4.23 8.55
CA PHE A 47 0.36 4.51 7.51
C PHE A 47 -0.18 3.20 6.94
N VAL A 48 -1.49 3.10 6.78
CA VAL A 48 -2.17 1.95 6.18
C VAL A 48 -2.94 2.39 4.94
N LEU A 49 -2.73 1.70 3.84
CA LEU A 49 -3.55 1.82 2.64
C LEU A 49 -4.45 0.59 2.53
N LEU A 50 -5.74 0.84 2.39
CA LEU A 50 -6.73 -0.18 2.00
C LEU A 50 -7.06 0.02 0.53
N SER A 51 -6.89 -1.02 -0.27
CA SER A 51 -7.25 -1.01 -1.69
C SER A 51 -8.00 -2.30 -2.04
N GLY A 52 -8.59 -2.33 -3.21
CA GLY A 52 -9.38 -3.49 -3.64
C GLY A 52 -10.85 -3.20 -3.68
N ARG A 53 -11.66 -4.26 -3.51
CA ARG A 53 -13.11 -4.21 -3.66
C ARG A 53 -13.82 -4.71 -2.41
N VAL A 54 -14.96 -4.09 -2.14
CA VAL A 54 -15.91 -4.52 -1.12
C VAL A 54 -17.32 -4.50 -1.68
N PRO A 55 -18.24 -5.32 -1.14
CA PRO A 55 -19.59 -5.42 -1.68
C PRO A 55 -20.46 -4.19 -1.41
N SER A 56 -20.19 -3.42 -0.35
CA SER A 56 -21.07 -2.32 0.06
C SER A 56 -20.30 -1.18 0.73
N GLU A 57 -20.94 -0.03 0.84
CA GLU A 57 -20.41 1.11 1.58
C GLU A 57 -20.23 0.80 3.07
N ALA A 58 -21.13 -0.01 3.64
CA ALA A 58 -21.00 -0.46 5.02
C ALA A 58 -19.73 -1.30 5.23
N ASP A 59 -19.39 -2.15 4.28
CA ASP A 59 -18.15 -2.95 4.33
C ASP A 59 -16.92 -2.08 4.16
N ARG A 60 -17.00 -1.06 3.32
CA ARG A 60 -15.90 -0.08 3.15
C ARG A 60 -15.61 0.65 4.47
N ALA A 61 -16.66 1.12 5.13
CA ALA A 61 -16.53 1.80 6.43
C ALA A 61 -16.02 0.84 7.51
N GLU A 62 -16.49 -0.40 7.51
CA GLU A 62 -16.06 -1.41 8.48
C GLU A 62 -14.58 -1.77 8.30
N ALA A 63 -14.11 -1.90 7.06
CA ALA A 63 -12.69 -2.15 6.79
C ALA A 63 -11.82 -1.03 7.35
N GLU A 64 -12.22 0.22 7.16
CA GLU A 64 -11.52 1.38 7.72
C GLU A 64 -11.49 1.36 9.25
N ARG A 65 -12.64 1.07 9.87
CA ARG A 65 -12.74 0.95 11.33
C ARG A 65 -11.79 -0.13 11.87
N ILE A 66 -11.71 -1.25 11.19
CA ILE A 66 -10.82 -2.36 11.57
C ILE A 66 -9.36 -1.91 11.45
N ALA A 67 -8.99 -1.22 10.38
CA ALA A 67 -7.63 -0.70 10.20
C ALA A 67 -7.24 0.25 11.33
N TRP A 68 -8.13 1.15 11.73
CA TRP A 68 -7.90 2.07 12.85
C TRP A 68 -7.79 1.36 14.20
N SER A 69 -8.36 0.17 14.35
CA SER A 69 -8.30 -0.58 15.60
C SER A 69 -6.91 -1.14 15.91
N VAL A 70 -6.02 -1.13 14.94
CA VAL A 70 -4.62 -1.52 15.14
C VAL A 70 -3.90 -0.38 15.86
N GLY A 71 -3.41 -0.62 17.05
CA GLY A 71 -2.96 0.40 17.99
C GLY A 71 -1.75 1.25 17.57
N SER A 72 -1.09 0.93 16.48
CA SER A 72 0.08 1.66 16.00
C SER A 72 -0.15 2.42 14.70
N VAL A 73 -1.41 2.56 14.29
CA VAL A 73 -1.76 3.26 13.04
C VAL A 73 -2.02 4.74 13.32
N ASP A 74 -1.39 5.61 12.55
CA ASP A 74 -1.59 7.05 12.62
C ASP A 74 -2.45 7.58 11.47
N GLU A 75 -2.48 6.88 10.35
CA GLU A 75 -3.22 7.32 9.17
C GLU A 75 -3.72 6.11 8.38
N VAL A 76 -4.97 6.18 7.93
CA VAL A 76 -5.56 5.17 7.05
C VAL A 76 -6.06 5.87 5.79
N ALA A 77 -5.58 5.42 4.64
CA ALA A 77 -6.13 5.80 3.34
C ALA A 77 -7.06 4.68 2.87
N ASN A 78 -8.34 5.00 2.74
CA ASN A 78 -9.34 4.04 2.30
C ASN A 78 -9.65 4.27 0.81
N GLU A 79 -8.98 3.49 -0.04
CA GLU A 79 -9.13 3.51 -1.49
C GLU A 79 -10.00 2.33 -1.99
N LEU A 80 -10.74 1.71 -1.09
CA LEU A 80 -11.65 0.62 -1.46
C LEU A 80 -12.76 1.11 -2.39
N VAL A 81 -13.05 0.32 -3.41
CA VAL A 81 -14.16 0.58 -4.31
C VAL A 81 -15.27 -0.44 -4.09
N ILE A 82 -16.50 0.00 -4.35
CA ILE A 82 -17.66 -0.88 -4.33
C ILE A 82 -17.87 -1.37 -5.76
N ASP A 83 -17.43 -2.58 -6.04
CA ASP A 83 -17.45 -3.11 -7.40
C ASP A 83 -17.59 -4.63 -7.38
N LYS A 84 -17.98 -5.17 -8.53
CA LYS A 84 -18.04 -6.61 -8.73
C LYS A 84 -16.66 -7.18 -9.06
N PHE A 85 -16.49 -8.45 -8.75
CA PHE A 85 -15.27 -9.19 -9.02
C PHE A 85 -14.94 -9.23 -10.53
N ASP A 86 -13.69 -8.97 -10.88
CA ASP A 86 -13.19 -9.02 -12.25
C ASP A 86 -11.77 -9.60 -12.30
N LEU A 87 -11.68 -10.89 -12.63
CA LEU A 87 -10.42 -11.61 -12.73
C LEU A 87 -9.47 -11.04 -13.78
N GLY A 88 -10.00 -10.49 -14.86
CA GLY A 88 -9.18 -9.90 -15.93
C GLY A 88 -8.42 -8.67 -15.45
N ARG A 89 -9.06 -7.84 -14.65
CA ARG A 89 -8.42 -6.67 -14.05
C ARG A 89 -7.32 -7.07 -13.09
N ASP A 90 -7.54 -8.08 -12.27
CA ASP A 90 -6.55 -8.50 -11.27
C ASP A 90 -5.26 -9.03 -11.91
N VAL A 91 -5.36 -9.77 -13.01
CA VAL A 91 -4.19 -10.23 -13.76
C VAL A 91 -3.40 -9.06 -14.34
N ASN A 92 -4.11 -8.09 -14.92
CA ASN A 92 -3.48 -6.90 -15.48
C ASN A 92 -2.81 -6.05 -14.39
N ASP A 93 -3.45 -5.87 -13.25
CA ASP A 93 -2.91 -5.11 -12.13
C ASP A 93 -1.63 -5.75 -11.59
N ARG A 94 -1.56 -7.07 -11.51
CA ARG A 94 -0.35 -7.79 -11.11
C ARG A 94 0.79 -7.56 -12.10
N TRP A 95 0.51 -7.63 -13.40
CA TRP A 95 1.51 -7.35 -14.42
C TRP A 95 2.03 -5.91 -14.30
N ILE A 96 1.13 -4.95 -14.12
CA ILE A 96 1.48 -3.52 -13.93
C ILE A 96 2.41 -3.37 -12.71
N THR A 97 2.07 -4.01 -11.60
CA THR A 97 2.89 -3.96 -10.37
C THR A 97 4.34 -4.38 -10.65
N GLU A 98 4.52 -5.49 -11.34
CA GLU A 98 5.86 -5.99 -11.68
C GLU A 98 6.60 -5.04 -12.63
N GLN A 99 5.91 -4.46 -13.61
CA GLN A 99 6.53 -3.51 -14.55
C GLN A 99 6.93 -2.20 -13.85
N VAL A 100 6.08 -1.68 -12.99
CA VAL A 100 6.39 -0.46 -12.21
C VAL A 100 7.60 -0.71 -11.32
N ARG A 101 7.60 -1.83 -10.60
CA ARG A 101 8.72 -2.20 -9.72
C ARG A 101 10.02 -2.32 -10.48
N ALA A 102 10.01 -3.00 -11.62
CA ALA A 102 11.20 -3.19 -12.44
C ALA A 102 11.77 -1.86 -12.94
N ARG A 103 10.91 -0.93 -13.37
CA ARG A 103 11.34 0.38 -13.83
C ARG A 103 11.93 1.23 -12.71
N ILE A 104 11.33 1.21 -11.54
CA ILE A 104 11.82 1.96 -10.38
C ILE A 104 13.17 1.41 -9.91
N ILE A 105 13.32 0.09 -9.85
CA ILE A 105 14.59 -0.55 -9.44
C ILE A 105 15.70 -0.29 -10.45
N ALA A 106 15.37 -0.23 -11.73
CA ALA A 106 16.36 0.03 -12.79
C ALA A 106 16.92 1.45 -12.78
N ASP A 107 16.24 2.39 -12.15
CA ASP A 107 16.68 3.78 -12.06
C ASP A 107 17.55 3.99 -10.82
N SER A 108 18.84 4.22 -11.03
CA SER A 108 19.80 4.44 -9.93
C SER A 108 19.52 5.71 -9.11
N ASP A 109 18.79 6.66 -9.69
CA ASP A 109 18.45 7.91 -9.00
C ASP A 109 17.23 7.77 -8.09
N VAL A 110 16.53 6.64 -8.19
CA VAL A 110 15.38 6.31 -7.33
C VAL A 110 15.76 5.17 -6.39
N LYS A 111 15.65 5.41 -5.09
CA LYS A 111 15.91 4.36 -4.10
C LYS A 111 14.67 3.47 -3.94
N GLY A 112 14.52 2.51 -4.85
CA GLY A 112 13.33 1.67 -5.01
C GLY A 112 12.91 0.93 -3.74
N VAL A 113 13.85 0.57 -2.86
CA VAL A 113 13.58 -0.13 -1.60
C VAL A 113 12.74 0.70 -0.62
N ASN A 114 12.66 2.01 -0.82
CA ASN A 114 11.88 2.90 0.03
C ASN A 114 10.42 3.02 -0.42
N TYR A 115 10.07 2.40 -1.55
CA TYR A 115 8.72 2.52 -2.12
C TYR A 115 7.99 1.19 -2.04
N ASN A 116 6.76 1.26 -1.57
CA ASN A 116 5.79 0.18 -1.70
C ASN A 116 4.83 0.54 -2.83
N ILE A 117 4.52 -0.44 -3.65
CA ILE A 117 3.70 -0.26 -4.86
C ILE A 117 2.47 -1.14 -4.73
N GLN A 118 1.31 -0.53 -4.86
CA GLN A 118 0.04 -1.23 -4.92
C GLN A 118 -0.68 -0.80 -6.19
N VAL A 119 -1.25 -1.74 -6.90
CA VAL A 119 -2.02 -1.45 -8.12
C VAL A 119 -3.40 -2.05 -8.00
N PHE A 120 -4.41 -1.23 -8.24
CA PHE A 120 -5.79 -1.70 -8.30
C PHE A 120 -6.52 -0.97 -9.43
N ASN A 121 -7.14 -1.72 -10.33
CA ASN A 121 -7.92 -1.18 -11.45
C ASN A 121 -7.12 -0.23 -12.35
N GLY A 122 -5.84 -0.50 -12.57
CA GLY A 122 -4.96 0.37 -13.35
C GLY A 122 -4.51 1.63 -12.62
N VAL A 123 -4.92 1.82 -11.38
CA VAL A 123 -4.44 2.91 -10.54
C VAL A 123 -3.25 2.42 -9.72
N VAL A 124 -2.13 3.12 -9.85
CA VAL A 124 -0.91 2.81 -9.11
C VAL A 124 -0.85 3.68 -7.86
N TYR A 125 -0.71 3.05 -6.71
CA TYR A 125 -0.51 3.72 -5.43
C TYR A 125 0.94 3.56 -5.02
N LEU A 126 1.63 4.67 -4.83
CA LEU A 126 3.00 4.70 -4.32
C LEU A 126 2.96 5.09 -2.84
N LEU A 127 3.59 4.29 -2.00
CA LEU A 127 3.72 4.52 -0.56
C LEU A 127 5.18 4.48 -0.18
N GLY A 128 5.49 4.95 1.01
CA GLY A 128 6.83 4.90 1.57
C GLY A 128 7.44 6.27 1.75
N PHE A 129 8.73 6.37 1.49
CA PHE A 129 9.49 7.60 1.75
C PHE A 129 10.34 7.96 0.55
N ALA A 130 10.31 9.24 0.17
CA ALA A 130 11.19 9.81 -0.84
C ALA A 130 12.27 10.67 -0.18
N ARG A 131 13.46 10.65 -0.75
CA ARG A 131 14.58 11.48 -0.29
C ARG A 131 14.44 12.92 -0.76
N SER A 132 13.71 13.13 -1.86
CA SER A 132 13.45 14.44 -2.45
C SER A 132 12.19 14.41 -3.30
N GLU A 133 11.65 15.58 -3.60
CA GLU A 133 10.51 15.71 -4.52
C GLU A 133 10.87 15.27 -5.94
N ASP A 134 12.12 15.50 -6.37
CA ASP A 134 12.60 15.05 -7.67
C ASP A 134 12.62 13.53 -7.76
N GLU A 135 13.05 12.83 -6.73
CA GLU A 135 13.01 11.38 -6.68
C GLU A 135 11.58 10.87 -6.78
N LEU A 136 10.65 11.44 -6.03
CA LEU A 136 9.25 11.06 -6.08
C LEU A 136 8.66 11.29 -7.47
N ARG A 137 8.98 12.41 -8.09
CA ARG A 137 8.51 12.72 -9.44
C ARG A 137 9.01 11.68 -10.45
N GLN A 138 10.28 11.29 -10.37
CA GLN A 138 10.84 10.24 -11.22
C GLN A 138 10.16 8.91 -11.00
N ALA A 139 9.93 8.51 -9.75
CA ALA A 139 9.22 7.28 -9.44
C ALA A 139 7.79 7.29 -10.02
N ALA A 140 7.07 8.39 -9.85
CA ALA A 140 5.72 8.56 -10.39
C ALA A 140 5.72 8.55 -11.93
N GLU A 141 6.72 9.14 -12.57
CA GLU A 141 6.87 9.10 -14.02
C GLU A 141 7.08 7.68 -14.53
N HIS A 142 7.94 6.91 -13.88
CA HIS A 142 8.15 5.50 -14.23
C HIS A 142 6.84 4.71 -14.14
N ALA A 143 6.08 4.92 -13.08
CA ALA A 143 4.79 4.27 -12.91
C ALA A 143 3.80 4.68 -14.01
N SER A 144 3.74 5.95 -14.35
CA SER A 144 2.78 6.47 -15.34
C SER A 144 3.04 5.97 -16.77
N ARG A 145 4.27 5.57 -17.07
CA ARG A 145 4.68 5.10 -18.39
C ARG A 145 4.39 3.63 -18.63
N VAL A 146 3.97 2.89 -17.63
CA VAL A 146 3.62 1.48 -17.80
C VAL A 146 2.28 1.38 -18.51
N LYS A 147 2.21 0.51 -19.53
CA LYS A 147 1.00 0.29 -20.29
C LYS A 147 -0.12 -0.22 -19.38
N GLY A 148 -1.30 0.37 -19.49
CA GLY A 148 -2.46 0.02 -18.69
C GLY A 148 -2.64 0.87 -17.43
N VAL A 149 -1.65 1.67 -17.06
CA VAL A 149 -1.78 2.61 -15.94
C VAL A 149 -2.67 3.78 -16.34
N GLN A 150 -3.73 3.98 -15.58
CA GLN A 150 -4.69 5.07 -15.79
C GLN A 150 -4.37 6.28 -14.93
N LYS A 151 -3.82 6.04 -13.74
CA LYS A 151 -3.57 7.08 -12.75
C LYS A 151 -2.47 6.63 -11.77
N VAL A 152 -1.68 7.57 -11.30
CA VAL A 152 -0.72 7.35 -10.22
C VAL A 152 -1.11 8.24 -9.05
N VAL A 153 -1.27 7.64 -7.87
CA VAL A 153 -1.60 8.32 -6.62
C VAL A 153 -0.42 8.14 -5.67
N SER A 154 0.08 9.22 -5.10
CA SER A 154 1.20 9.17 -4.17
C SER A 154 0.75 9.43 -2.74
N TYR A 155 1.06 8.47 -1.86
CA TYR A 155 1.02 8.61 -0.40
C TYR A 155 2.44 8.58 0.18
N VAL A 156 3.42 8.90 -0.65
CA VAL A 156 4.83 8.92 -0.25
C VAL A 156 5.08 10.14 0.63
N LYS A 157 5.75 9.92 1.74
CA LYS A 157 6.17 10.98 2.67
C LYS A 157 7.60 11.41 2.34
N MET A 158 7.90 12.68 2.53
CA MET A 158 9.28 13.15 2.42
C MET A 158 10.06 12.69 3.66
N ARG A 159 11.27 12.19 3.43
CA ARG A 159 12.16 11.85 4.52
C ARG A 159 12.66 13.14 5.14
N GLU A 160 12.43 13.34 6.44
CA GLU A 160 12.95 14.49 7.15
C GLU A 160 14.48 14.45 7.13
N ARG A 161 15.06 15.53 6.66
CA ARG A 161 16.50 15.72 6.74
C ARG A 161 16.82 16.02 8.21
N GLN A 162 17.50 15.09 8.86
CA GLN A 162 18.06 15.39 10.18
C GLN A 162 19.10 16.49 10.00
N VAL A 163 18.77 17.68 10.44
CA VAL A 163 19.73 18.75 10.53
C VAL A 163 20.61 18.45 11.76
N PRO A 164 21.95 18.29 11.59
CA PRO A 164 22.81 18.11 12.74
C PRO A 164 22.61 19.29 13.69
N THR A 165 22.30 18.99 14.95
CA THR A 165 22.20 20.03 15.98
C THR A 165 23.58 20.62 16.15
N GLN A 166 23.77 21.84 15.70
CA GLN A 166 24.99 22.59 16.01
C GLN A 166 24.90 23.07 17.47
N GLN A 167 25.81 22.56 18.24
CA GLN A 167 26.06 23.14 19.55
C GLN A 167 27.09 24.23 19.44
#